data_61375e4d5c808ccf2a5570478664c74e
#
_entry.id   61375e4d5c808ccf2a5570478664c74e
#
_cell.length_a   1.000
_cell.length_b   1.000
_cell.length_c   1.000
_cell.angle_alpha   90.00
_cell.angle_beta   90.00
_cell.angle_gamma   90.00
#
_symmetry.space_group_name_H-M   'P 1'
#
loop_
_entity.id
_entity.type
_entity.pdbx_description
1 polymer ?
#
loop_
_entity_poly.entity_id
_entity_poly.type
_entity_poly.pdbx_seq_one_letter_code
_entity_poly.pdbx_strand_id
1 'polypeptide(L)'
;EGFGAFLGRTVGTVVSLAFLIAVIVSLSSMIIPQLYSSIVGIINMMPEYFQNVYDWLTDFFVNNPPVEQAILNIYEQSAQYFQNWMETDLMSNLSNFQNFQNIEKILGGVSSGVMNLITLTKNLLIGLIVMIYLLNIKESLSAQGKKFIYSILPLKAANIVVGEFRFIKKAFSGFIIGKLIDSLIIGILCFILMNLFKLPYELLISVIIGVTNIIPFFGPFIGAVPCAILVFLISPKQCLYFIGLILVLQQFDGNILGPKILGDSTGLSSFWVLFSILFFGGLWGFVGMIVAVPLT
;
A
#
# COMPACT_ATOMS: atom_id res chain seq x y z
N GLU A 1 -4.24 37.57 -16.89
CA GLU A 1 -4.21 37.45 -15.42
C GLU A 1 -3.05 38.26 -14.88
N GLY A 2 -3.32 39.17 -13.92
CA GLY A 2 -2.28 40.04 -13.38
C GLY A 2 -1.23 39.26 -12.63
N PHE A 3 0.03 39.73 -12.65
CA PHE A 3 1.20 39.15 -11.97
C PHE A 3 0.92 38.79 -10.50
N GLY A 4 0.05 39.52 -9.79
CA GLY A 4 -0.38 39.25 -8.43
C GLY A 4 -1.22 37.97 -8.29
N ALA A 5 -2.08 37.64 -9.24
CA ALA A 5 -2.87 36.40 -9.21
C ALA A 5 -2.01 35.17 -9.48
N PHE A 6 -1.03 35.27 -10.36
CA PHE A 6 -0.03 34.22 -10.60
C PHE A 6 0.82 33.97 -9.34
N LEU A 7 1.35 35.02 -8.71
CA LEU A 7 2.12 34.94 -7.46
C LEU A 7 1.29 34.30 -6.33
N GLY A 8 0.04 34.73 -6.15
CA GLY A 8 -0.83 34.16 -5.11
C GLY A 8 -1.11 32.67 -5.31
N ARG A 9 -1.34 32.22 -6.54
CA ARG A 9 -1.52 30.78 -6.86
C ARG A 9 -0.25 29.98 -6.60
N THR A 10 0.91 30.49 -7.02
CA THR A 10 2.20 29.81 -6.82
C THR A 10 2.52 29.67 -5.33
N VAL A 11 2.38 30.75 -4.57
CA VAL A 11 2.58 30.73 -3.10
C VAL A 11 1.60 29.77 -2.42
N GLY A 12 0.31 29.83 -2.77
CA GLY A 12 -0.69 28.90 -2.22
C GLY A 12 -0.37 27.45 -2.53
N THR A 13 0.08 27.14 -3.75
CA THR A 13 0.48 25.78 -4.13
C THR A 13 1.69 25.30 -3.33
N VAL A 14 2.72 26.15 -3.20
CA VAL A 14 3.94 25.84 -2.46
C VAL A 14 3.63 25.62 -0.97
N VAL A 15 2.83 26.49 -0.36
CA VAL A 15 2.43 26.36 1.05
C VAL A 15 1.62 25.08 1.29
N SER A 16 0.64 24.79 0.45
CA SER A 16 -0.15 23.56 0.55
C SER A 16 0.71 22.31 0.40
N LEU A 17 1.68 22.34 -0.52
CA LEU A 17 2.60 21.23 -0.74
C LEU A 17 3.57 21.06 0.43
N ALA A 18 4.12 22.16 0.95
CA ALA A 18 4.99 22.13 2.13
C ALA A 18 4.24 21.57 3.35
N PHE A 19 3.00 21.98 3.55
CA PHE A 19 2.15 21.44 4.60
C PHE A 19 1.91 19.94 4.42
N LEU A 20 1.57 19.49 3.21
CA LEU A 20 1.37 18.06 2.92
C LEU A 20 2.64 17.25 3.19
N ILE A 21 3.79 17.74 2.72
CA ILE A 21 5.09 17.09 2.98
C ILE A 21 5.38 17.04 4.47
N ALA A 22 5.16 18.12 5.21
CA ALA A 22 5.36 18.14 6.65
C ALA A 22 4.49 17.11 7.38
N VAL A 23 3.22 16.96 6.98
CA VAL A 23 2.31 15.94 7.52
C VAL A 23 2.82 14.53 7.18
N ILE A 24 3.20 14.27 5.92
CA ILE A 24 3.72 12.96 5.52
C ILE A 24 5.00 12.62 6.29
N VAL A 25 5.95 13.55 6.39
CA VAL A 25 7.21 13.34 7.13
C VAL A 25 6.94 13.10 8.61
N SER A 26 6.05 13.87 9.22
CA SER A 26 5.67 13.69 10.63
C SER A 26 5.06 12.32 10.89
N LEU A 27 4.09 11.89 10.06
CA LEU A 27 3.47 10.57 10.17
C LEU A 27 4.48 9.45 9.91
N SER A 28 5.30 9.60 8.88
CA SER A 28 6.33 8.61 8.55
C SER A 28 7.37 8.46 9.66
N SER A 29 7.82 9.56 10.26
CA SER A 29 8.77 9.53 11.37
C SER A 29 8.24 8.86 12.63
N MET A 30 6.94 8.82 12.80
CA MET A 30 6.26 8.12 13.90
C MET A 30 6.03 6.64 13.56
N ILE A 31 5.57 6.35 12.36
CA ILE A 31 5.15 4.99 11.94
C ILE A 31 6.35 4.11 11.58
N ILE A 32 7.33 4.62 10.81
CA ILE A 32 8.46 3.83 10.30
C ILE A 32 9.30 3.19 11.41
N PRO A 33 9.72 3.90 12.49
CA PRO A 33 10.47 3.27 13.57
C PRO A 33 9.68 2.16 14.28
N GLN A 34 8.38 2.32 14.42
CA GLN A 34 7.51 1.34 15.06
C GLN A 34 7.29 0.10 14.19
N LEU A 35 7.15 0.29 12.87
CA LEU A 35 7.14 -0.82 11.91
C LEU A 35 8.45 -1.59 11.94
N TYR A 36 9.58 -0.86 11.93
CA TYR A 36 10.90 -1.48 12.01
C TYR A 36 11.06 -2.30 13.29
N SER A 37 10.73 -1.74 14.46
CA SER A 37 10.79 -2.47 15.73
C SER A 37 9.89 -3.70 15.77
N SER A 38 8.71 -3.62 15.14
CA SER A 38 7.80 -4.76 15.01
C SER A 38 8.40 -5.87 14.14
N ILE A 39 8.99 -5.52 13.00
CA ILE A 39 9.65 -6.49 12.10
C ILE A 39 10.84 -7.17 12.81
N VAL A 40 11.70 -6.39 13.46
CA VAL A 40 12.84 -6.92 14.21
C VAL A 40 12.35 -7.80 15.38
N GLY A 41 11.29 -7.38 16.06
CA GLY A 41 10.65 -8.18 17.11
C GLY A 41 10.16 -9.53 16.61
N ILE A 42 9.49 -9.56 15.46
CA ILE A 42 9.04 -10.80 14.81
C ILE A 42 10.23 -11.72 14.52
N ILE A 43 11.29 -11.18 13.91
CA ILE A 43 12.48 -11.95 13.55
C ILE A 43 13.13 -12.58 14.79
N ASN A 44 13.30 -11.80 15.85
CA ASN A 44 13.94 -12.27 17.10
C ASN A 44 13.10 -13.31 17.83
N MET A 45 11.77 -13.23 17.76
CA MET A 45 10.84 -14.15 18.42
C MET A 45 10.45 -15.34 17.54
N MET A 46 10.92 -15.41 16.31
CA MET A 46 10.55 -16.46 15.36
C MET A 46 10.84 -17.87 15.86
N PRO A 47 11.96 -18.17 16.53
CA PRO A 47 12.21 -19.50 17.10
C PRO A 47 11.14 -19.90 18.13
N GLU A 48 10.70 -18.96 18.98
CA GLU A 48 9.62 -19.20 19.95
C GLU A 48 8.28 -19.41 19.24
N TYR A 49 7.99 -18.67 18.19
CA TYR A 49 6.77 -18.85 17.40
C TYR A 49 6.73 -20.23 16.74
N PHE A 50 7.84 -20.70 16.22
CA PHE A 50 7.93 -22.06 15.70
C PHE A 50 7.68 -23.09 16.80
N GLN A 51 8.24 -22.91 17.99
CA GLN A 51 7.98 -23.83 19.11
C GLN A 51 6.51 -23.84 19.51
N ASN A 52 5.85 -22.69 19.59
CA ASN A 52 4.43 -22.59 19.92
C ASN A 52 3.54 -23.37 18.92
N VAL A 53 3.86 -23.29 17.63
CA VAL A 53 3.13 -24.05 16.60
C VAL A 53 3.42 -25.55 16.73
N TYR A 54 4.67 -25.93 16.99
CA TYR A 54 5.05 -27.30 17.23
C TYR A 54 4.26 -27.92 18.41
N ASP A 55 4.26 -27.24 19.56
CA ASP A 55 3.54 -27.68 20.76
C ASP A 55 2.04 -27.79 20.49
N TRP A 56 1.46 -26.81 19.79
CA TRP A 56 0.04 -26.84 19.41
C TRP A 56 -0.30 -28.01 18.47
N LEU A 57 0.55 -28.31 17.48
CA LEU A 57 0.36 -29.44 16.56
C LEU A 57 0.43 -30.76 17.29
N THR A 58 1.39 -30.91 18.21
CA THR A 58 1.56 -32.13 19.02
C THR A 58 0.33 -32.34 19.89
N ASP A 59 -0.16 -31.34 20.58
CA ASP A 59 -1.35 -31.40 21.41
C ASP A 59 -2.62 -31.74 20.61
N PHE A 60 -2.75 -31.15 19.41
CA PHE A 60 -3.93 -31.31 18.55
C PHE A 60 -4.01 -32.72 17.95
N PHE A 61 -2.88 -33.32 17.57
CA PHE A 61 -2.81 -34.62 16.89
C PHE A 61 -2.41 -35.79 17.82
N VAL A 62 -2.36 -35.60 19.13
CA VAL A 62 -1.98 -36.57 20.11
C VAL A 62 -2.73 -37.93 19.96
N ASN A 63 -3.96 -37.91 19.45
CA ASN A 63 -4.77 -39.12 19.25
C ASN A 63 -4.56 -39.82 17.88
N ASN A 64 -3.70 -39.27 17.00
CA ASN A 64 -3.46 -39.78 15.64
C ASN A 64 -1.95 -39.79 15.32
N PRO A 65 -1.15 -40.71 15.91
CA PRO A 65 0.30 -40.73 15.80
C PRO A 65 0.88 -40.74 14.37
N PRO A 66 0.26 -41.42 13.38
CA PRO A 66 0.78 -41.38 12.00
C PRO A 66 0.64 -40.03 11.35
N VAL A 67 -0.46 -39.29 11.65
CA VAL A 67 -0.72 -37.95 11.12
C VAL A 67 0.20 -36.95 11.85
N GLU A 68 0.35 -37.07 13.15
CA GLU A 68 1.25 -36.27 13.94
C GLU A 68 2.68 -36.31 13.37
N GLN A 69 3.26 -37.51 13.20
CA GLN A 69 4.62 -37.66 12.66
C GLN A 69 4.79 -37.04 11.25
N ALA A 70 3.80 -37.26 10.37
CA ALA A 70 3.86 -36.70 9.02
C ALA A 70 3.85 -35.14 9.04
N ILE A 71 3.00 -34.55 9.88
CA ILE A 71 2.89 -33.09 9.99
C ILE A 71 4.13 -32.50 10.66
N LEU A 72 4.64 -33.12 11.73
CA LEU A 72 5.85 -32.69 12.40
C LEU A 72 7.09 -32.74 11.50
N ASN A 73 7.24 -33.77 10.67
CA ASN A 73 8.32 -33.84 9.69
C ASN A 73 8.25 -32.68 8.65
N ILE A 74 7.06 -32.38 8.13
CA ILE A 74 6.86 -31.26 7.21
C ILE A 74 7.18 -29.94 7.91
N TYR A 75 6.73 -29.81 9.16
CA TYR A 75 6.97 -28.62 9.97
C TYR A 75 8.46 -28.39 10.25
N GLU A 76 9.21 -29.42 10.69
CA GLU A 76 10.65 -29.32 10.95
C GLU A 76 11.43 -28.93 9.70
N GLN A 77 11.11 -29.53 8.54
CA GLN A 77 11.72 -29.13 7.27
C GLN A 77 11.41 -27.65 6.94
N SER A 78 10.16 -27.24 7.09
CA SER A 78 9.75 -25.86 6.80
C SER A 78 10.41 -24.86 7.76
N ALA A 79 10.55 -25.19 9.03
CA ALA A 79 11.23 -24.36 10.03
C ALA A 79 12.72 -24.20 9.71
N GLN A 80 13.40 -25.28 9.31
CA GLN A 80 14.80 -25.21 8.89
C GLN A 80 15.01 -24.37 7.63
N TYR A 81 14.16 -24.54 6.60
CA TYR A 81 14.21 -23.70 5.41
C TYR A 81 14.01 -22.21 5.73
N PHE A 82 13.08 -21.93 6.63
CA PHE A 82 12.80 -20.55 7.03
C PHE A 82 13.95 -19.94 7.83
N GLN A 83 14.55 -20.68 8.77
CA GLN A 83 15.71 -20.22 9.52
C GLN A 83 16.90 -19.93 8.60
N ASN A 84 17.20 -20.82 7.66
CA ASN A 84 18.28 -20.62 6.71
C ASN A 84 18.03 -19.38 5.82
N TRP A 85 16.81 -19.18 5.33
CA TRP A 85 16.44 -18.01 4.55
C TRP A 85 16.56 -16.72 5.37
N MET A 86 16.11 -16.77 6.64
CA MET A 86 16.18 -15.63 7.55
C MET A 86 17.62 -15.20 7.83
N GLU A 87 18.53 -16.16 8.10
CA GLU A 87 19.95 -15.87 8.36
C GLU A 87 20.68 -15.37 7.13
N THR A 88 20.43 -15.98 5.97
CA THR A 88 21.20 -15.71 4.74
C THR A 88 20.71 -14.46 4.01
N ASP A 89 19.39 -14.32 3.82
CA ASP A 89 18.82 -13.28 2.95
C ASP A 89 18.25 -12.10 3.75
N LEU A 90 17.51 -12.37 4.82
CA LEU A 90 16.74 -11.33 5.50
C LEU A 90 17.62 -10.51 6.45
N MET A 91 18.49 -11.18 7.24
CA MET A 91 19.41 -10.48 8.16
C MET A 91 20.48 -9.69 7.39
N SER A 92 20.96 -10.19 6.25
CA SER A 92 21.91 -9.45 5.42
C SER A 92 21.27 -8.17 4.84
N ASN A 93 20.01 -8.23 4.42
CA ASN A 93 19.27 -7.08 3.91
C ASN A 93 18.87 -6.10 5.01
N LEU A 94 18.51 -6.57 6.20
CA LEU A 94 18.19 -5.72 7.35
C LEU A 94 19.42 -5.04 7.96
N SER A 95 20.58 -5.71 7.97
CA SER A 95 21.84 -5.08 8.39
C SER A 95 22.21 -3.91 7.48
N ASN A 96 21.87 -4.01 6.19
CA ASN A 96 21.99 -2.89 5.26
C ASN A 96 21.04 -1.73 5.60
N PHE A 97 19.85 -2.01 6.14
CA PHE A 97 18.90 -1.00 6.62
C PHE A 97 19.36 -0.32 7.93
N GLN A 98 19.96 -1.08 8.86
CA GLN A 98 20.58 -0.52 10.07
C GLN A 98 21.75 0.42 9.75
N ASN A 99 22.45 0.16 8.65
CA ASN A 99 23.53 1.05 8.18
C ASN A 99 23.01 2.42 7.74
N PHE A 100 21.70 2.58 7.43
CA PHE A 100 21.09 3.89 7.20
C PHE A 100 21.01 4.78 8.45
N GLN A 101 21.04 4.21 9.66
CA GLN A 101 21.08 4.98 10.91
C GLN A 101 22.51 5.36 11.34
N ASN A 102 23.53 4.66 10.85
CA ASN A 102 24.92 4.94 11.14
C ASN A 102 25.56 5.75 10.01
N ILE A 103 25.26 7.05 9.95
CA ILE A 103 25.83 8.01 8.98
C ILE A 103 27.37 7.93 8.92
N GLU A 104 28.04 7.58 10.02
CA GLU A 104 29.50 7.44 10.08
C GLU A 104 30.07 6.24 9.29
N LYS A 105 29.31 5.14 9.16
CA LYS A 105 29.72 3.98 8.34
C LYS A 105 29.38 4.14 6.85
N ILE A 106 28.41 5.00 6.52
CA ILE A 106 28.06 5.36 5.14
C ILE A 106 29.19 6.13 4.47
N LEU A 107 29.96 6.88 5.22
CA LEU A 107 31.13 7.62 4.73
C LEU A 107 32.30 6.70 4.30
N GLY A 108 32.35 5.44 4.74
CA GLY A 108 33.39 4.46 4.37
C GLY A 108 33.05 3.58 3.15
N GLY A 109 31.74 3.40 2.82
CA GLY A 109 31.27 2.64 1.64
C GLY A 109 30.70 3.54 0.52
N VAL A 110 31.31 4.67 0.32
CA VAL A 110 30.79 5.94 -0.23
C VAL A 110 30.39 5.93 -1.71
N SER A 111 30.65 4.93 -2.53
CA SER A 111 30.40 5.14 -3.98
C SER A 111 29.00 4.75 -4.47
N SER A 112 28.37 3.71 -3.94
CA SER A 112 27.05 3.27 -4.46
C SER A 112 25.85 3.82 -3.66
N GLY A 113 25.93 3.89 -2.33
CA GLY A 113 24.83 4.35 -1.48
C GLY A 113 24.58 5.86 -1.60
N VAL A 114 25.62 6.67 -1.64
CA VAL A 114 25.50 8.13 -1.83
C VAL A 114 24.96 8.45 -3.22
N MET A 115 25.37 7.70 -4.24
CA MET A 115 24.87 7.89 -5.61
C MET A 115 23.36 7.58 -5.70
N ASN A 116 22.90 6.57 -5.00
CA ASN A 116 21.47 6.25 -4.91
C ASN A 116 20.67 7.31 -4.16
N LEU A 117 21.19 7.83 -3.03
CA LEU A 117 20.56 8.93 -2.29
C LEU A 117 20.55 10.23 -3.08
N ILE A 118 21.64 10.57 -3.75
CA ILE A 118 21.72 11.74 -4.63
C ILE A 118 20.74 11.60 -5.78
N THR A 119 20.65 10.41 -6.38
CA THR A 119 19.72 10.14 -7.48
C THR A 119 18.28 10.20 -7.02
N LEU A 120 17.94 9.62 -5.87
CA LEU A 120 16.61 9.72 -5.26
C LEU A 120 16.24 11.18 -4.96
N THR A 121 17.12 11.92 -4.30
CA THR A 121 16.91 13.32 -3.94
C THR A 121 16.76 14.18 -5.20
N LYS A 122 17.62 13.99 -6.20
CA LYS A 122 17.52 14.67 -7.50
C LYS A 122 16.18 14.37 -8.17
N ASN A 123 15.78 13.11 -8.27
CA ASN A 123 14.54 12.73 -8.93
C ASN A 123 13.32 13.26 -8.16
N LEU A 124 13.36 13.26 -6.84
CA LEU A 124 12.30 13.84 -6.00
C LEU A 124 12.20 15.36 -6.19
N LEU A 125 13.33 16.08 -6.20
CA LEU A 125 13.35 17.53 -6.47
C LEU A 125 12.84 17.86 -7.86
N ILE A 126 13.28 17.13 -8.89
CA ILE A 126 12.80 17.33 -10.27
C ILE A 126 11.30 17.07 -10.34
N GLY A 127 10.83 15.94 -9.76
CA GLY A 127 9.41 15.60 -9.71
C GLY A 127 8.57 16.68 -9.02
N LEU A 128 9.08 17.25 -7.93
CA LEU A 128 8.44 18.30 -7.17
C LEU A 128 8.34 19.61 -7.97
N ILE A 129 9.42 19.99 -8.65
CA ILE A 129 9.45 21.16 -9.54
C ILE A 129 8.45 20.98 -10.69
N VAL A 130 8.47 19.81 -11.35
CA VAL A 130 7.54 19.50 -12.45
C VAL A 130 6.09 19.51 -11.96
N MET A 131 5.82 18.95 -10.79
CA MET A 131 4.48 18.95 -10.19
C MET A 131 3.99 20.36 -9.91
N ILE A 132 4.81 21.22 -9.29
CA ILE A 132 4.46 22.62 -9.04
C ILE A 132 4.19 23.34 -10.37
N TYR A 133 5.05 23.13 -11.37
CA TYR A 133 4.89 23.74 -12.69
C TYR A 133 3.57 23.30 -13.34
N LEU A 134 3.29 21.99 -13.39
CA LEU A 134 2.05 21.45 -13.98
C LEU A 134 0.80 21.94 -13.24
N LEU A 135 0.83 22.02 -11.91
CA LEU A 135 -0.29 22.54 -11.13
C LEU A 135 -0.58 24.01 -11.44
N ASN A 136 0.45 24.83 -11.68
CA ASN A 136 0.28 26.24 -12.03
C ASN A 136 -0.24 26.44 -13.45
N ILE A 137 0.18 25.61 -14.42
CA ILE A 137 -0.21 25.76 -15.83
C ILE A 137 -1.39 24.87 -16.25
N LYS A 138 -1.96 24.06 -15.34
CA LYS A 138 -3.01 23.07 -15.66
C LYS A 138 -4.20 23.67 -16.43
N GLU A 139 -4.60 24.90 -16.12
CA GLU A 139 -5.70 25.59 -16.78
C GLU A 139 -5.32 26.01 -18.21
N SER A 140 -4.12 26.57 -18.39
CA SER A 140 -3.58 26.93 -19.68
C SER A 140 -3.39 25.69 -20.56
N LEU A 141 -2.82 24.64 -20.05
CA LEU A 141 -2.62 23.36 -20.75
C LEU A 141 -3.96 22.74 -21.17
N SER A 142 -4.95 22.78 -20.31
CA SER A 142 -6.32 22.30 -20.61
C SER A 142 -6.97 23.17 -21.70
N ALA A 143 -6.77 24.49 -21.67
CA ALA A 143 -7.30 25.41 -22.69
C ALA A 143 -6.62 25.17 -24.04
N GLN A 144 -5.29 25.00 -24.08
CA GLN A 144 -4.53 24.65 -25.28
C GLN A 144 -4.97 23.33 -25.90
N GLY A 145 -5.15 22.30 -25.06
CA GLY A 145 -5.66 20.99 -25.50
C GLY A 145 -7.05 21.09 -26.13
N LYS A 146 -7.96 21.84 -25.50
CA LYS A 146 -9.29 22.09 -26.07
C LYS A 146 -9.18 22.85 -27.43
N LYS A 147 -8.37 23.91 -27.47
CA LYS A 147 -8.15 24.67 -28.70
C LYS A 147 -7.64 23.79 -29.84
N PHE A 148 -6.72 22.88 -29.55
CA PHE A 148 -6.19 21.91 -30.50
C PHE A 148 -7.30 20.97 -31.02
N ILE A 149 -8.13 20.40 -30.13
CA ILE A 149 -9.26 19.53 -30.50
C ILE A 149 -10.25 20.28 -31.41
N TYR A 150 -10.63 21.50 -31.03
CA TYR A 150 -11.56 22.33 -31.83
C TYR A 150 -10.98 22.79 -33.16
N SER A 151 -9.65 22.82 -33.34
CA SER A 151 -9.03 23.18 -34.60
C SER A 151 -8.98 22.04 -35.61
N ILE A 152 -9.00 20.77 -35.16
CA ILE A 152 -8.89 19.59 -36.03
C ILE A 152 -10.25 18.95 -36.29
N LEU A 153 -11.16 18.96 -35.33
CA LEU A 153 -12.43 18.27 -35.41
C LEU A 153 -13.60 19.24 -35.67
N PRO A 154 -14.63 18.80 -36.42
CA PRO A 154 -15.87 19.54 -36.55
C PRO A 154 -16.52 19.75 -35.19
N LEU A 155 -17.24 20.86 -34.99
CA LEU A 155 -17.75 21.32 -33.70
C LEU A 155 -18.51 20.25 -32.90
N LYS A 156 -19.32 19.42 -33.54
CA LYS A 156 -20.08 18.35 -32.92
C LYS A 156 -19.14 17.27 -32.33
N ALA A 157 -18.16 16.82 -33.12
CA ALA A 157 -17.19 15.81 -32.67
C ALA A 157 -16.26 16.37 -31.59
N ALA A 158 -15.80 17.58 -31.71
CA ALA A 158 -14.98 18.25 -30.70
C ALA A 158 -15.68 18.36 -29.36
N ASN A 159 -16.98 18.70 -29.33
CA ASN A 159 -17.78 18.74 -28.11
C ASN A 159 -17.89 17.37 -27.43
N ILE A 160 -18.08 16.31 -28.20
CA ILE A 160 -18.12 14.93 -27.67
C ILE A 160 -16.78 14.58 -27.05
N VAL A 161 -15.68 14.73 -27.79
CA VAL A 161 -14.32 14.40 -27.30
C VAL A 161 -13.97 15.19 -26.04
N VAL A 162 -14.24 16.50 -25.99
CA VAL A 162 -14.00 17.32 -24.79
C VAL A 162 -14.89 16.87 -23.62
N GLY A 163 -16.12 16.43 -23.92
CA GLY A 163 -17.04 15.83 -22.94
C GLY A 163 -16.45 14.56 -22.31
N GLU A 164 -15.97 13.64 -23.16
CA GLU A 164 -15.35 12.38 -22.72
C GLU A 164 -14.09 12.63 -21.87
N PHE A 165 -13.20 13.53 -22.27
CA PHE A 165 -12.05 13.89 -21.45
C PHE A 165 -12.42 14.44 -20.07
N ARG A 166 -13.53 15.18 -19.97
CA ARG A 166 -14.04 15.68 -18.69
C ARG A 166 -14.58 14.54 -17.83
N PHE A 167 -15.30 13.60 -18.46
CA PHE A 167 -15.81 12.40 -17.80
C PHE A 167 -14.67 11.53 -17.27
N ILE A 168 -13.68 11.20 -18.13
CA ILE A 168 -12.48 10.44 -17.76
C ILE A 168 -11.77 11.09 -16.57
N LYS A 169 -11.52 12.41 -16.63
CA LYS A 169 -10.89 13.12 -15.50
C LYS A 169 -11.68 12.97 -14.21
N LYS A 170 -13.01 13.07 -14.25
CA LYS A 170 -13.87 12.96 -13.08
C LYS A 170 -13.84 11.52 -12.53
N ALA A 171 -13.94 10.51 -13.39
CA ALA A 171 -13.88 9.10 -13.02
C ALA A 171 -12.54 8.76 -12.37
N PHE A 172 -11.42 9.12 -13.01
CA PHE A 172 -10.08 8.89 -12.46
C PHE A 172 -9.88 9.56 -11.09
N SER A 173 -10.16 10.85 -11.02
CA SER A 173 -9.97 11.60 -9.78
C SER A 173 -10.86 11.06 -8.65
N GLY A 174 -12.13 10.79 -8.95
CA GLY A 174 -13.08 10.25 -7.98
C GLY A 174 -12.66 8.87 -7.48
N PHE A 175 -12.28 8.00 -8.38
CA PHE A 175 -11.85 6.64 -8.02
C PHE A 175 -10.56 6.63 -7.18
N ILE A 176 -9.50 7.31 -7.63
CA ILE A 176 -8.21 7.31 -6.93
C ILE A 176 -8.33 7.94 -5.55
N ILE A 177 -8.98 9.13 -5.46
CA ILE A 177 -9.17 9.79 -4.16
C ILE A 177 -10.08 8.96 -3.27
N GLY A 178 -11.18 8.42 -3.82
CA GLY A 178 -12.09 7.55 -3.08
C GLY A 178 -11.36 6.34 -2.52
N LYS A 179 -10.55 5.65 -3.33
CA LYS A 179 -9.83 4.45 -2.89
C LYS A 179 -8.73 4.75 -1.86
N LEU A 180 -8.06 5.90 -1.96
CA LEU A 180 -7.11 6.33 -0.93
C LEU A 180 -7.79 6.61 0.42
N ILE A 181 -8.94 7.30 0.40
CA ILE A 181 -9.72 7.56 1.61
C ILE A 181 -10.26 6.26 2.21
N ASP A 182 -10.81 5.40 1.39
CA ASP A 182 -11.29 4.07 1.76
C ASP A 182 -10.21 3.25 2.48
N SER A 183 -9.05 3.11 1.84
CA SER A 183 -7.89 2.39 2.38
C SER A 183 -7.38 2.99 3.70
N LEU A 184 -7.38 4.31 3.83
CA LEU A 184 -7.00 4.98 5.06
C LEU A 184 -8.00 4.66 6.19
N ILE A 185 -9.30 4.71 5.91
CA ILE A 185 -10.35 4.40 6.88
C ILE A 185 -10.25 2.93 7.31
N ILE A 186 -10.09 2.00 6.36
CA ILE A 186 -9.91 0.57 6.65
C ILE A 186 -8.68 0.31 7.50
N GLY A 187 -7.54 0.96 7.19
CA GLY A 187 -6.33 0.87 8.01
C GLY A 187 -6.54 1.35 9.44
N ILE A 188 -7.19 2.50 9.63
CA ILE A 188 -7.50 3.05 10.96
C ILE A 188 -8.48 2.15 11.72
N LEU A 189 -9.54 1.68 11.08
CA LEU A 189 -10.50 0.76 11.70
C LEU A 189 -9.84 -0.56 12.09
N CYS A 190 -8.99 -1.11 11.22
CA CYS A 190 -8.21 -2.31 11.52
C CYS A 190 -7.34 -2.09 12.77
N PHE A 191 -6.63 -0.97 12.86
CA PHE A 191 -5.79 -0.64 14.03
C PHE A 191 -6.62 -0.55 15.31
N ILE A 192 -7.74 0.16 15.29
CA ILE A 192 -8.63 0.31 16.45
C ILE A 192 -9.16 -1.06 16.89
N LEU A 193 -9.65 -1.88 15.97
CA LEU A 193 -10.19 -3.19 16.27
C LEU A 193 -9.12 -4.16 16.77
N MET A 194 -7.95 -4.20 16.15
CA MET A 194 -6.85 -5.04 16.61
C MET A 194 -6.38 -4.67 18.02
N ASN A 195 -6.29 -3.37 18.31
CA ASN A 195 -5.94 -2.88 19.65
C ASN A 195 -7.02 -3.26 20.68
N LEU A 196 -8.32 -3.11 20.32
CA LEU A 196 -9.45 -3.47 21.18
C LEU A 196 -9.45 -4.97 21.53
N PHE A 197 -9.14 -5.85 20.57
CA PHE A 197 -9.05 -7.29 20.77
C PHE A 197 -7.67 -7.73 21.27
N LYS A 198 -6.74 -6.80 21.52
CA LYS A 198 -5.37 -7.06 21.98
C LYS A 198 -4.64 -8.08 21.09
N LEU A 199 -4.80 -7.95 19.79
CA LEU A 199 -4.11 -8.80 18.82
C LEU A 199 -2.66 -8.31 18.63
N PRO A 200 -1.71 -9.20 18.30
CA PRO A 200 -0.30 -8.83 18.18
C PRO A 200 -0.04 -7.97 16.95
N TYR A 201 0.99 -7.14 17.02
CA TYR A 201 1.48 -6.31 15.92
C TYR A 201 0.40 -5.43 15.25
N GLU A 202 -0.49 -4.85 16.05
CA GLU A 202 -1.66 -4.09 15.60
C GLU A 202 -1.32 -2.99 14.59
N LEU A 203 -0.25 -2.23 14.81
CA LEU A 203 0.15 -1.16 13.89
C LEU A 203 0.69 -1.73 12.57
N LEU A 204 1.59 -2.71 12.65
CA LEU A 204 2.20 -3.32 11.45
C LEU A 204 1.12 -3.93 10.55
N ILE A 205 0.26 -4.74 11.11
CA ILE A 205 -0.80 -5.43 10.39
C ILE A 205 -1.80 -4.43 9.80
N SER A 206 -2.19 -3.42 10.57
CA SER A 206 -3.14 -2.40 10.11
C SER A 206 -2.59 -1.55 8.97
N VAL A 207 -1.29 -1.24 8.99
CA VAL A 207 -0.63 -0.55 7.88
C VAL A 207 -0.58 -1.45 6.64
N ILE A 208 -0.25 -2.73 6.79
CA ILE A 208 -0.26 -3.68 5.68
C ILE A 208 -1.66 -3.79 5.07
N ILE A 209 -2.69 -4.02 5.90
CA ILE A 209 -4.09 -4.11 5.46
C ILE A 209 -4.53 -2.81 4.76
N GLY A 210 -4.25 -1.65 5.36
CA GLY A 210 -4.61 -0.36 4.77
C GLY A 210 -3.92 -0.10 3.43
N VAL A 211 -2.61 -0.34 3.34
CA VAL A 211 -1.85 -0.14 2.09
C VAL A 211 -2.29 -1.11 1.00
N THR A 212 -2.45 -2.38 1.34
CA THR A 212 -2.87 -3.37 0.34
C THR A 212 -4.31 -3.15 -0.12
N ASN A 213 -5.19 -2.60 0.73
CA ASN A 213 -6.58 -2.28 0.38
C ASN A 213 -6.71 -1.24 -0.75
N ILE A 214 -5.65 -0.52 -1.10
CA ILE A 214 -5.62 0.35 -2.29
C ILE A 214 -5.88 -0.45 -3.57
N ILE A 215 -5.47 -1.72 -3.63
CA ILE A 215 -5.71 -2.60 -4.77
C ILE A 215 -7.13 -3.17 -4.65
N PRO A 216 -8.04 -2.84 -5.58
CA PRO A 216 -9.39 -3.38 -5.53
C PRO A 216 -9.38 -4.92 -5.62
N PHE A 217 -10.29 -5.59 -4.93
CA PHE A 217 -10.47 -7.04 -4.86
C PHE A 217 -9.29 -7.82 -4.28
N PHE A 218 -8.07 -7.61 -4.76
CA PHE A 218 -6.89 -8.38 -4.34
C PHE A 218 -6.27 -7.85 -3.04
N GLY A 219 -6.43 -6.55 -2.77
CA GLY A 219 -5.84 -5.90 -1.61
C GLY A 219 -6.09 -6.64 -0.28
N PRO A 220 -7.35 -6.94 0.04
CA PRO A 220 -7.69 -7.68 1.25
C PRO A 220 -6.97 -9.02 1.38
N PHE A 221 -6.84 -9.79 0.30
CA PHE A 221 -6.18 -11.09 0.33
C PHE A 221 -4.67 -10.96 0.43
N ILE A 222 -4.07 -10.03 -0.34
CA ILE A 222 -2.63 -9.77 -0.32
C ILE A 222 -2.17 -9.33 1.07
N GLY A 223 -2.98 -8.55 1.78
CA GLY A 223 -2.69 -8.12 3.14
C GLY A 223 -3.03 -9.18 4.19
N ALA A 224 -4.24 -9.74 4.13
CA ALA A 224 -4.74 -10.61 5.19
C ALA A 224 -4.03 -11.96 5.26
N VAL A 225 -3.67 -12.56 4.12
CA VAL A 225 -3.05 -13.92 4.12
C VAL A 225 -1.70 -13.93 4.83
N PRO A 226 -0.71 -13.08 4.48
CA PRO A 226 0.56 -13.05 5.21
C PRO A 226 0.40 -12.63 6.67
N CYS A 227 -0.53 -11.70 6.97
CA CYS A 227 -0.81 -11.30 8.34
C CYS A 227 -1.48 -12.43 9.15
N ALA A 228 -2.37 -13.22 8.54
CA ALA A 228 -2.95 -14.39 9.20
C ALA A 228 -1.90 -15.46 9.53
N ILE A 229 -0.96 -15.70 8.62
CA ILE A 229 0.17 -16.61 8.87
C ILE A 229 1.00 -16.09 10.03
N LEU A 230 1.32 -14.80 10.06
CA LEU A 230 2.07 -14.19 11.16
C LEU A 230 1.36 -14.37 12.50
N VAL A 231 0.06 -14.04 12.58
CA VAL A 231 -0.72 -14.17 13.81
C VAL A 231 -0.88 -15.64 14.22
N PHE A 232 -1.00 -16.56 13.24
CA PHE A 232 -1.06 -18.00 13.49
C PHE A 232 0.22 -18.53 14.14
N LEU A 233 1.38 -18.09 13.70
CA LEU A 233 2.68 -18.45 14.30
C LEU A 233 2.79 -18.02 15.76
N ILE A 234 2.14 -16.91 16.13
CA ILE A 234 2.11 -16.42 17.52
C ILE A 234 1.13 -17.23 18.34
N SER A 235 -0.10 -17.39 17.85
CA SER A 235 -1.17 -18.13 18.51
C SER A 235 -2.27 -18.51 17.53
N PRO A 236 -2.53 -19.79 17.30
CA PRO A 236 -3.64 -20.26 16.46
C PRO A 236 -5.00 -19.72 16.89
N LYS A 237 -5.22 -19.57 18.21
CA LYS A 237 -6.46 -19.01 18.76
C LYS A 237 -6.64 -17.53 18.36
N GLN A 238 -5.58 -16.72 18.44
CA GLN A 238 -5.63 -15.31 18.04
C GLN A 238 -5.81 -15.17 16.54
N CYS A 239 -5.28 -16.11 15.74
CA CYS A 239 -5.50 -16.15 14.30
C CYS A 239 -6.99 -16.28 13.94
N LEU A 240 -7.74 -17.11 14.64
CA LEU A 240 -9.19 -17.22 14.44
C LEU A 240 -9.91 -15.89 14.71
N TYR A 241 -9.54 -15.18 15.78
CA TYR A 241 -10.10 -13.85 16.05
C TYR A 241 -9.71 -12.86 14.97
N PHE A 242 -8.46 -12.88 14.50
CA PHE A 242 -7.99 -12.02 13.40
C PHE A 242 -8.74 -12.29 12.11
N ILE A 243 -8.91 -13.55 11.70
CA ILE A 243 -9.68 -13.92 10.51
C ILE A 243 -11.12 -13.41 10.63
N GLY A 244 -11.77 -13.63 11.76
CA GLY A 244 -13.13 -13.14 12.02
C GLY A 244 -13.21 -11.62 11.92
N LEU A 245 -12.24 -10.90 12.50
CA LEU A 245 -12.14 -9.45 12.43
C LEU A 245 -11.99 -8.97 10.98
N ILE A 246 -11.07 -9.57 10.22
CA ILE A 246 -10.86 -9.20 8.81
C ILE A 246 -12.11 -9.47 7.97
N LEU A 247 -12.79 -10.60 8.16
CA LEU A 247 -14.03 -10.89 7.45
C LEU A 247 -15.12 -9.84 7.73
N VAL A 248 -15.30 -9.44 8.98
CA VAL A 248 -16.24 -8.37 9.35
C VAL A 248 -15.82 -7.04 8.72
N LEU A 249 -14.54 -6.70 8.78
CA LEU A 249 -14.00 -5.47 8.21
C LEU A 249 -14.21 -5.43 6.70
N GLN A 250 -13.99 -6.54 5.99
CA GLN A 250 -14.21 -6.65 4.55
C GLN A 250 -15.69 -6.59 4.16
N GLN A 251 -16.59 -7.15 4.98
CA GLN A 251 -18.03 -7.00 4.78
C GLN A 251 -18.46 -5.53 4.97
N PHE A 252 -17.88 -4.84 5.93
CA PHE A 252 -18.12 -3.41 6.12
C PHE A 252 -17.59 -2.58 4.94
N ASP A 253 -16.38 -2.88 4.47
CA ASP A 253 -15.80 -2.23 3.30
C ASP A 253 -16.68 -2.44 2.06
N GLY A 254 -16.94 -3.68 1.68
CA GLY A 254 -17.66 -4.02 0.45
C GLY A 254 -19.13 -3.56 0.41
N ASN A 255 -19.82 -3.55 1.56
CA ASN A 255 -21.26 -3.27 1.59
C ASN A 255 -21.61 -1.85 2.05
N ILE A 256 -20.73 -1.17 2.78
CA ILE A 256 -21.02 0.14 3.36
C ILE A 256 -20.04 1.20 2.88
N LEU A 257 -18.74 0.98 3.04
CA LEU A 257 -17.72 1.99 2.77
C LEU A 257 -17.53 2.19 1.28
N GLY A 258 -17.30 1.10 0.53
CA GLY A 258 -17.12 1.12 -0.90
C GLY A 258 -18.25 1.84 -1.63
N PRO A 259 -19.53 1.43 -1.48
CA PRO A 259 -20.64 2.12 -2.11
C PRO A 259 -20.77 3.61 -1.71
N LYS A 260 -20.47 3.95 -0.46
CA LYS A 260 -20.53 5.36 0.01
C LYS A 260 -19.43 6.24 -0.52
N ILE A 261 -18.20 5.71 -0.66
CA ILE A 261 -17.03 6.50 -1.05
C ILE A 261 -16.85 6.49 -2.56
N LEU A 262 -16.92 5.30 -3.17
CA LEU A 262 -16.71 5.14 -4.61
C LEU A 262 -18.00 5.40 -5.41
N GLY A 263 -19.18 5.22 -4.79
CA GLY A 263 -20.49 5.36 -5.43
C GLY A 263 -20.62 4.39 -6.61
N ASP A 264 -21.53 4.71 -7.53
CA ASP A 264 -21.69 4.02 -8.82
C ASP A 264 -20.60 4.46 -9.84
N SER A 265 -19.40 4.81 -9.33
CA SER A 265 -18.37 5.52 -10.10
C SER A 265 -17.84 4.73 -11.29
N THR A 266 -18.02 3.41 -11.31
CA THR A 266 -17.44 2.60 -12.39
C THR A 266 -18.48 2.03 -13.33
N GLY A 267 -19.69 1.74 -12.88
CA GLY A 267 -20.72 1.08 -13.72
C GLY A 267 -20.29 -0.26 -14.31
N LEU A 268 -19.08 -0.72 -13.95
CA LEU A 268 -18.47 -1.93 -14.49
C LEU A 268 -18.92 -3.16 -13.72
N SER A 269 -19.18 -4.27 -14.44
CA SER A 269 -19.41 -5.56 -13.77
C SER A 269 -18.10 -6.05 -13.13
N SER A 270 -18.22 -6.87 -12.08
CA SER A 270 -17.07 -7.43 -11.34
C SER A 270 -16.08 -8.17 -12.25
N PHE A 271 -16.56 -8.77 -13.34
CA PHE A 271 -15.72 -9.44 -14.34
C PHE A 271 -14.75 -8.44 -15.00
N TRP A 272 -15.25 -7.29 -15.48
CA TRP A 272 -14.41 -6.29 -16.13
C TRP A 272 -13.42 -5.65 -15.17
N VAL A 273 -13.83 -5.45 -13.93
CA VAL A 273 -12.90 -4.95 -12.89
C VAL A 273 -11.77 -5.95 -12.65
N LEU A 274 -12.08 -7.23 -12.49
CA LEU A 274 -11.07 -8.28 -12.32
C LEU A 274 -10.15 -8.39 -13.53
N PHE A 275 -10.73 -8.43 -14.75
CA PHE A 275 -9.96 -8.47 -15.99
C PHE A 275 -8.99 -7.29 -16.09
N SER A 276 -9.47 -6.08 -15.82
CA SER A 276 -8.65 -4.86 -15.89
C SER A 276 -7.47 -4.90 -14.92
N ILE A 277 -7.72 -5.35 -13.68
CA ILE A 277 -6.66 -5.44 -12.68
C ILE A 277 -5.59 -6.45 -13.11
N LEU A 278 -5.99 -7.61 -13.64
CA LEU A 278 -5.04 -8.61 -14.13
C LEU A 278 -4.28 -8.10 -15.37
N PHE A 279 -4.98 -7.47 -16.32
CA PHE A 279 -4.40 -6.98 -17.56
C PHE A 279 -3.41 -5.81 -17.30
N PHE A 280 -3.86 -4.76 -16.65
CA PHE A 280 -3.00 -3.60 -16.36
C PHE A 280 -1.97 -3.89 -15.27
N GLY A 281 -2.28 -4.79 -14.34
CA GLY A 281 -1.33 -5.30 -13.37
C GLY A 281 -0.18 -6.07 -14.02
N GLY A 282 -0.47 -6.87 -15.05
CA GLY A 282 0.55 -7.54 -15.86
C GLY A 282 1.41 -6.59 -16.69
N LEU A 283 0.86 -5.46 -17.15
CA LEU A 283 1.58 -4.47 -17.96
C LEU A 283 2.44 -3.51 -17.11
N TRP A 284 1.89 -2.99 -16.00
CA TRP A 284 2.51 -1.91 -15.22
C TRP A 284 2.69 -2.26 -13.73
N GLY A 285 2.53 -3.54 -13.37
CA GLY A 285 2.70 -4.00 -12.00
C GLY A 285 1.71 -3.35 -11.02
N PHE A 286 2.18 -3.02 -9.83
CA PHE A 286 1.38 -2.43 -8.76
C PHE A 286 0.63 -1.15 -9.17
N VAL A 287 1.29 -0.25 -9.89
CA VAL A 287 0.66 0.98 -10.39
C VAL A 287 -0.48 0.67 -11.36
N GLY A 288 -0.27 -0.33 -12.24
CA GLY A 288 -1.30 -0.82 -13.15
C GLY A 288 -2.54 -1.31 -12.44
N MET A 289 -2.38 -2.07 -11.34
CA MET A 289 -3.51 -2.55 -10.54
C MET A 289 -4.34 -1.41 -9.91
N ILE A 290 -3.67 -0.34 -9.46
CA ILE A 290 -4.35 0.81 -8.84
C ILE A 290 -5.18 1.58 -9.88
N VAL A 291 -4.62 1.80 -11.07
CA VAL A 291 -5.27 2.62 -12.10
C VAL A 291 -6.16 1.80 -13.05
N ALA A 292 -6.19 0.47 -12.89
CA ALA A 292 -6.89 -0.45 -13.77
C ALA A 292 -8.36 -0.10 -13.97
N VAL A 293 -9.08 0.06 -12.87
CA VAL A 293 -10.53 0.28 -12.88
C VAL A 293 -10.92 1.57 -13.63
N PRO A 294 -10.34 2.73 -13.37
CA PRO A 294 -10.70 3.93 -14.12
C PRO A 294 -10.15 3.98 -15.56
N LEU A 295 -9.29 3.02 -15.97
CA LEU A 295 -8.81 2.91 -17.35
C LEU A 295 -9.75 2.06 -18.23
N THR A 296 -10.68 1.35 -17.65
CA THR A 296 -11.63 0.49 -18.35
C THR A 296 -12.98 1.14 -18.52
#